data_c3c9fee99fea98b9cd55d40e508bb1aa
#
_entry.id   c3c9fee99fea98b9cd55d40e508bb1aa
#
_cell.length_a   1.000
_cell.length_b   1.000
_cell.length_c   1.000
_cell.angle_alpha   90.00
_cell.angle_beta   90.00
_cell.angle_gamma   90.00
#
_symmetry.space_group_name_H-M   'P 1'
#
loop_
_entity.id
_entity.type
_entity.pdbx_description
1 polymer ?
#
loop_
_entity_poly.entity_id
_entity_poly.type
_entity_poly.pdbx_seq_one_letter_code
_entity_poly.pdbx_strand_id
1 'polypeptide(L)'
;MAEEDQTPVSEIMSSPVKRVSPEASIAEAARQLSKEHVGSLVVGDDIIDGIVTEADIVRAVGAERDLANTPVDEIASDPVVTIRPHESVRTAGERMGHNGVKKLPVTEDGEPVGIVTTTDMAHFFPRSRLQMATSAEPHVSEGEYE
;
A
#
# COMPACT_ATOMS: atom_id res chain seq x y z
N MET A 1 3.11 16.68 18.94
CA MET A 1 2.83 17.00 17.55
C MET A 1 3.98 16.63 16.65
N ALA A 2 5.02 17.45 16.71
CA ALA A 2 6.17 17.24 15.84
C ALA A 2 6.81 15.88 16.07
N GLU A 3 6.79 15.39 17.30
CA GLU A 3 7.41 14.11 17.59
C GLU A 3 6.69 12.96 16.88
N GLU A 4 5.37 13.02 16.82
CA GLU A 4 4.62 11.98 16.12
C GLU A 4 4.92 12.02 14.63
N ASP A 5 5.05 13.23 14.09
CA ASP A 5 5.35 13.37 12.66
C ASP A 5 6.74 12.87 12.34
N GLN A 6 7.64 12.87 13.32
CA GLN A 6 9.02 12.44 13.13
C GLN A 6 9.24 10.94 13.33
N THR A 7 8.20 10.22 13.73
CA THR A 7 8.32 8.79 13.94
C THR A 7 8.71 8.10 12.63
N PRO A 8 9.75 7.23 12.67
CA PRO A 8 10.14 6.54 11.43
C PRO A 8 9.06 5.54 10.99
N VAL A 9 8.91 5.40 9.68
CA VAL A 9 7.88 4.50 9.15
C VAL A 9 8.13 3.05 9.56
N SER A 10 9.38 2.71 9.89
CA SER A 10 9.69 1.34 10.33
C SER A 10 8.88 0.95 11.57
N GLU A 11 8.42 1.93 12.34
CA GLU A 11 7.67 1.62 13.56
C GLU A 11 6.20 1.34 13.30
N ILE A 12 5.68 1.72 12.13
CA ILE A 12 4.27 1.50 11.84
C ILE A 12 4.04 0.59 10.64
N MET A 13 5.09 0.26 9.90
CA MET A 13 4.94 -0.57 8.70
C MET A 13 4.56 -1.99 9.05
N SER A 14 3.93 -2.68 8.12
CA SER A 14 3.68 -4.11 8.23
C SER A 14 4.87 -4.87 7.67
N SER A 15 5.31 -5.92 8.33
CA SER A 15 6.40 -6.76 7.87
C SER A 15 6.19 -8.17 8.41
N PRO A 16 6.75 -9.19 7.76
CA PRO A 16 7.52 -9.12 6.52
C PRO A 16 6.64 -8.82 5.31
N VAL A 17 7.29 -8.44 4.22
CA VAL A 17 6.60 -8.12 2.98
C VAL A 17 6.10 -9.39 2.32
N LYS A 18 4.89 -9.35 1.81
CA LYS A 18 4.35 -10.45 1.00
C LYS A 18 4.68 -10.19 -0.45
N ARG A 19 5.21 -11.21 -1.10
CA ARG A 19 5.72 -11.09 -2.47
C ARG A 19 5.05 -12.08 -3.39
N VAL A 20 5.10 -11.77 -4.68
CA VAL A 20 4.65 -12.69 -5.73
C VAL A 20 5.62 -12.57 -6.88
N SER A 21 5.86 -13.69 -7.56
CA SER A 21 6.74 -13.72 -8.72
C SER A 21 6.11 -12.94 -9.88
N PRO A 22 6.90 -12.21 -10.67
CA PRO A 22 6.36 -11.48 -11.82
C PRO A 22 5.64 -12.37 -12.81
N GLU A 23 6.05 -13.63 -12.93
CA GLU A 23 5.45 -14.58 -13.88
C GLU A 23 4.23 -15.27 -13.33
N ALA A 24 3.92 -15.12 -12.04
CA ALA A 24 2.71 -15.70 -11.47
C ALA A 24 1.50 -15.11 -12.17
N SER A 25 0.45 -15.91 -12.32
CA SER A 25 -0.75 -15.43 -12.98
C SER A 25 -1.51 -14.45 -12.07
N ILE A 26 -2.36 -13.64 -12.70
CA ILE A 26 -3.23 -12.74 -11.95
C ILE A 26 -4.06 -13.55 -10.95
N ALA A 27 -4.55 -14.72 -11.38
CA ALA A 27 -5.36 -15.57 -10.50
C ALA A 27 -4.56 -16.04 -9.28
N GLU A 28 -3.28 -16.39 -9.48
CA GLU A 28 -2.44 -16.80 -8.37
C GLU A 28 -2.23 -15.65 -7.39
N ALA A 29 -1.99 -14.45 -7.91
CA ALA A 29 -1.84 -13.27 -7.06
C ALA A 29 -3.11 -13.01 -6.27
N ALA A 30 -4.26 -13.13 -6.91
CA ALA A 30 -5.54 -12.93 -6.23
C ALA A 30 -5.72 -13.93 -5.10
N ARG A 31 -5.39 -15.20 -5.35
CA ARG A 31 -5.49 -16.21 -4.31
C ARG A 31 -4.57 -15.91 -3.15
N GLN A 32 -3.38 -15.43 -3.44
CA GLN A 32 -2.43 -15.10 -2.38
C GLN A 32 -2.90 -13.93 -1.55
N LEU A 33 -3.44 -12.88 -2.19
CA LEU A 33 -4.02 -11.75 -1.46
C LEU A 33 -5.08 -12.23 -0.48
N SER A 34 -5.96 -13.09 -0.97
CA SER A 34 -7.05 -13.62 -0.15
C SER A 34 -6.53 -14.48 0.99
N LYS A 35 -5.60 -15.38 0.70
CA LYS A 35 -5.06 -16.31 1.68
C LYS A 35 -4.28 -15.58 2.77
N GLU A 36 -3.49 -14.58 2.38
CA GLU A 36 -2.65 -13.86 3.33
C GLU A 36 -3.41 -12.73 4.03
N HIS A 37 -4.63 -12.44 3.57
CA HIS A 37 -5.43 -11.36 4.15
C HIS A 37 -4.72 -10.01 4.03
N VAL A 38 -4.12 -9.75 2.88
CA VAL A 38 -3.45 -8.48 2.62
C VAL A 38 -4.06 -7.84 1.40
N GLY A 39 -3.87 -6.52 1.26
CA GLY A 39 -4.43 -5.76 0.15
C GLY A 39 -3.46 -5.53 -0.98
N SER A 40 -2.21 -5.94 -0.83
CA SER A 40 -1.21 -5.73 -1.87
C SER A 40 -0.09 -6.73 -1.74
N LEU A 41 0.62 -6.96 -2.86
CA LEU A 41 1.80 -7.81 -2.91
C LEU A 41 2.88 -7.06 -3.67
N VAL A 42 4.12 -7.20 -3.19
CA VAL A 42 5.25 -6.71 -3.94
C VAL A 42 5.54 -7.72 -5.05
N VAL A 43 5.69 -7.21 -6.27
CA VAL A 43 6.01 -8.05 -7.42
C VAL A 43 7.52 -8.01 -7.62
N GLY A 44 8.16 -9.17 -7.65
CA GLY A 44 9.60 -9.24 -7.83
C GLY A 44 10.20 -10.29 -6.92
N ASP A 45 11.33 -10.85 -7.36
CA ASP A 45 12.00 -11.89 -6.60
C ASP A 45 12.98 -11.30 -5.59
N ASP A 46 13.86 -10.43 -6.05
CA ASP A 46 14.86 -9.80 -5.19
C ASP A 46 14.60 -8.30 -5.07
N ILE A 47 14.46 -7.64 -6.20
CA ILE A 47 14.23 -6.20 -6.26
C ILE A 47 12.75 -6.00 -6.57
N ILE A 48 12.23 -4.86 -6.14
CA ILE A 48 10.84 -4.52 -6.44
C ILE A 48 10.71 -4.22 -7.92
N ASP A 49 9.89 -5.02 -8.63
CA ASP A 49 9.54 -4.73 -10.01
C ASP A 49 8.24 -3.95 -10.08
N GLY A 50 7.37 -4.12 -9.09
CA GLY A 50 6.10 -3.43 -9.08
C GLY A 50 5.34 -3.78 -7.82
N ILE A 51 4.11 -3.29 -7.76
CA ILE A 51 3.19 -3.64 -6.67
C ILE A 51 1.82 -3.89 -7.27
N VAL A 52 1.17 -4.95 -6.83
CA VAL A 52 -0.18 -5.27 -7.29
C VAL A 52 -1.12 -5.17 -6.10
N THR A 53 -2.29 -4.56 -6.33
CA THR A 53 -3.27 -4.32 -5.30
C THR A 53 -4.59 -4.96 -5.66
N GLU A 54 -5.49 -5.01 -4.67
CA GLU A 54 -6.84 -5.50 -4.92
C GLU A 54 -7.52 -4.71 -6.05
N ALA A 55 -7.28 -3.39 -6.10
CA ALA A 55 -7.88 -2.58 -7.15
C ALA A 55 -7.38 -2.98 -8.52
N ASP A 56 -6.10 -3.35 -8.61
CA ASP A 56 -5.54 -3.82 -9.89
C ASP A 56 -6.25 -5.10 -10.34
N ILE A 57 -6.51 -6.00 -9.39
CA ILE A 57 -7.21 -7.25 -9.70
C ILE A 57 -8.62 -6.96 -10.20
N VAL A 58 -9.33 -6.06 -9.50
CA VAL A 58 -10.70 -5.71 -9.89
C VAL A 58 -10.72 -5.13 -11.30
N ARG A 59 -9.77 -4.26 -11.62
CA ARG A 59 -9.71 -3.69 -12.96
C ARG A 59 -9.44 -4.76 -14.01
N ALA A 60 -8.60 -5.74 -13.68
CA ALA A 60 -8.31 -6.83 -14.61
C ALA A 60 -9.56 -7.66 -14.90
N VAL A 61 -10.37 -7.91 -13.86
CA VAL A 61 -11.61 -8.64 -14.04
C VAL A 61 -12.56 -7.84 -14.93
N GLY A 62 -12.69 -6.53 -14.67
CA GLY A 62 -13.55 -5.69 -15.48
C GLY A 62 -13.12 -5.57 -16.93
N ALA A 63 -11.81 -5.68 -17.18
CA ALA A 63 -11.27 -5.65 -18.54
C ALA A 63 -11.29 -7.01 -19.21
N GLU A 64 -11.83 -8.02 -18.52
CA GLU A 64 -11.97 -9.38 -19.07
C GLU A 64 -10.63 -9.99 -19.46
N ARG A 65 -9.60 -9.72 -18.63
CA ARG A 65 -8.29 -10.32 -18.85
C ARG A 65 -8.35 -11.82 -18.56
N ASP A 66 -7.46 -12.56 -19.19
CA ASP A 66 -7.33 -14.00 -18.94
C ASP A 66 -6.57 -14.17 -17.63
N LEU A 67 -7.30 -14.29 -16.55
CA LEU A 67 -6.70 -14.28 -15.21
C LEU A 67 -5.76 -15.44 -14.95
N ALA A 68 -6.04 -16.57 -15.59
CA ALA A 68 -5.26 -17.79 -15.36
C ALA A 68 -3.93 -17.79 -16.12
N ASN A 69 -3.86 -17.03 -17.22
CA ASN A 69 -2.69 -17.10 -18.10
C ASN A 69 -1.95 -15.78 -18.28
N THR A 70 -2.44 -14.71 -17.68
CA THR A 70 -1.76 -13.41 -17.78
C THR A 70 -0.83 -13.24 -16.60
N PRO A 71 0.47 -12.94 -16.84
CA PRO A 71 1.39 -12.69 -15.73
C PRO A 71 0.99 -11.45 -14.94
N VAL A 72 1.16 -11.52 -13.64
CA VAL A 72 0.74 -10.44 -12.77
C VAL A 72 1.52 -9.15 -13.03
N ASP A 73 2.74 -9.24 -13.56
CA ASP A 73 3.51 -8.03 -13.81
C ASP A 73 2.89 -7.17 -14.88
N GLU A 74 1.95 -7.70 -15.70
CA GLU A 74 1.27 -6.88 -16.70
C GLU A 74 0.26 -5.92 -16.08
N ILE A 75 -0.18 -6.18 -14.85
CA ILE A 75 -1.16 -5.29 -14.20
C ILE A 75 -0.57 -4.58 -12.99
N ALA A 76 0.65 -4.91 -12.60
CA ALA A 76 1.28 -4.27 -11.44
C ALA A 76 1.66 -2.84 -11.77
N SER A 77 1.67 -1.99 -10.74
CA SER A 77 2.08 -0.60 -10.88
C SER A 77 3.59 -0.52 -11.06
N ASP A 78 4.03 0.35 -11.97
CA ASP A 78 5.44 0.54 -12.28
C ASP A 78 5.60 1.92 -12.92
N PRO A 79 6.49 2.79 -12.39
CA PRO A 79 7.41 2.53 -11.28
C PRO A 79 6.71 2.57 -9.93
N VAL A 80 7.36 1.97 -8.94
CA VAL A 80 6.84 1.91 -7.59
C VAL A 80 7.38 3.09 -6.79
N VAL A 81 6.47 3.78 -6.10
CA VAL A 81 6.87 4.85 -5.18
C VAL A 81 7.21 4.19 -3.84
N THR A 82 8.42 4.42 -3.35
CA THR A 82 8.92 3.75 -2.15
C THR A 82 9.33 4.76 -1.09
N ILE A 83 9.65 4.25 0.10
CA ILE A 83 10.14 5.07 1.19
C ILE A 83 11.16 4.24 1.99
N ARG A 84 12.06 4.89 2.67
CA ARG A 84 13.08 4.21 3.46
C ARG A 84 12.62 4.08 4.91
N PRO A 85 13.14 3.07 5.65
CA PRO A 85 12.65 2.80 7.00
C PRO A 85 12.81 3.95 7.98
N HIS A 86 13.85 4.74 7.82
CA HIS A 86 14.13 5.83 8.76
C HIS A 86 13.37 7.11 8.43
N GLU A 87 12.74 7.20 7.26
CA GLU A 87 11.98 8.38 6.92
C GLU A 87 10.71 8.44 7.77
N SER A 88 10.24 9.66 7.98
CA SER A 88 9.18 9.88 8.95
C SER A 88 7.79 9.54 8.41
N VAL A 89 6.88 9.31 9.34
CA VAL A 89 5.46 9.11 9.01
C VAL A 89 4.93 10.33 8.25
N ARG A 90 5.37 11.53 8.63
CA ARG A 90 4.97 12.73 7.92
C ARG A 90 5.39 12.68 6.46
N THR A 91 6.65 12.29 6.21
CA THR A 91 7.15 12.17 4.85
C THR A 91 6.33 11.14 4.06
N ALA A 92 5.96 10.04 4.72
CA ALA A 92 5.15 9.03 4.06
C ALA A 92 3.81 9.61 3.61
N GLY A 93 3.16 10.37 4.49
CA GLY A 93 1.88 10.98 4.15
C GLY A 93 2.01 11.95 2.99
N GLU A 94 3.05 12.79 3.02
CA GLU A 94 3.27 13.74 1.93
C GLU A 94 3.54 13.02 0.62
N ARG A 95 4.33 11.96 0.66
CA ARG A 95 4.68 11.21 -0.54
C ARG A 95 3.45 10.49 -1.12
N MET A 96 2.63 9.92 -0.25
CA MET A 96 1.38 9.30 -0.69
C MET A 96 0.46 10.30 -1.36
N GLY A 97 0.28 11.47 -0.72
CA GLY A 97 -0.59 12.49 -1.27
C GLY A 97 -0.07 13.06 -2.57
N HIS A 98 1.24 13.31 -2.64
CA HIS A 98 1.84 13.89 -3.82
C HIS A 98 1.75 12.95 -5.02
N ASN A 99 1.86 11.67 -4.79
CA ASN A 99 1.87 10.68 -5.87
C ASN A 99 0.54 9.98 -6.08
N GLY A 100 -0.46 10.31 -5.27
CA GLY A 100 -1.78 9.72 -5.43
C GLY A 100 -1.82 8.22 -5.13
N VAL A 101 -0.99 7.77 -4.20
CA VAL A 101 -0.95 6.35 -3.83
C VAL A 101 -1.31 6.19 -2.37
N LYS A 102 -1.80 5.02 -2.01
CA LYS A 102 -2.24 4.73 -0.66
C LYS A 102 -1.32 3.75 0.06
N LYS A 103 -0.29 3.29 -0.60
CA LYS A 103 0.63 2.30 -0.06
C LYS A 103 2.02 2.63 -0.55
N LEU A 104 3.00 2.46 0.35
CA LEU A 104 4.41 2.68 0.01
C LEU A 104 5.18 1.46 0.49
N PRO A 105 5.82 0.72 -0.42
CA PRO A 105 6.79 -0.26 0.03
C PRO A 105 7.95 0.45 0.71
N VAL A 106 8.38 -0.11 1.82
CA VAL A 106 9.52 0.38 2.57
C VAL A 106 10.72 -0.43 2.13
N THR A 107 11.75 0.26 1.61
CA THR A 107 12.90 -0.43 1.05
C THR A 107 14.18 -0.04 1.76
N GLU A 108 15.08 -1.00 1.82
CA GLU A 108 16.43 -0.79 2.36
C GLU A 108 17.39 -1.46 1.41
N ASP A 109 18.29 -0.66 0.85
CA ASP A 109 19.24 -1.14 -0.15
C ASP A 109 18.53 -1.81 -1.33
N GLY A 110 17.39 -1.25 -1.70
CA GLY A 110 16.62 -1.75 -2.85
C GLY A 110 15.71 -2.90 -2.55
N GLU A 111 15.78 -3.49 -1.36
CA GLU A 111 14.95 -4.63 -1.00
C GLU A 111 13.78 -4.19 -0.15
N PRO A 112 12.59 -4.73 -0.42
CA PRO A 112 11.42 -4.38 0.40
C PRO A 112 11.53 -5.03 1.78
N VAL A 113 11.36 -4.23 2.82
CA VAL A 113 11.40 -4.71 4.19
C VAL A 113 10.06 -4.53 4.89
N GLY A 114 9.13 -3.83 4.26
CA GLY A 114 7.81 -3.64 4.84
C GLY A 114 6.93 -2.86 3.88
N ILE A 115 5.69 -2.63 4.31
CA ILE A 115 4.74 -1.79 3.58
C ILE A 115 4.06 -0.88 4.59
N VAL A 116 3.95 0.40 4.25
CA VAL A 116 3.18 1.34 5.05
C VAL A 116 1.99 1.81 4.22
N THR A 117 0.81 1.84 4.84
CA THR A 117 -0.42 2.20 4.14
C THR A 117 -1.11 3.35 4.84
N THR A 118 -2.09 3.95 4.16
CA THR A 118 -2.90 4.99 4.79
C THR A 118 -3.64 4.44 6.02
N THR A 119 -4.02 3.17 5.99
CA THR A 119 -4.65 2.54 7.15
C THR A 119 -3.69 2.48 8.33
N ASP A 120 -2.43 2.12 8.08
CA ASP A 120 -1.42 2.12 9.15
C ASP A 120 -1.28 3.50 9.76
N MET A 121 -1.29 4.53 8.92
CA MET A 121 -1.15 5.89 9.39
C MET A 121 -2.36 6.33 10.21
N ALA A 122 -3.55 5.92 9.78
CA ALA A 122 -4.77 6.25 10.52
C ALA A 122 -4.74 5.61 11.91
N HIS A 123 -4.24 4.38 12.01
CA HIS A 123 -4.13 3.71 13.31
C HIS A 123 -3.04 4.33 14.18
N PHE A 124 -2.03 4.91 13.55
CA PHE A 124 -0.93 5.53 14.29
C PHE A 124 -1.36 6.80 15.02
N PHE A 125 -2.22 7.62 14.42
CA PHE A 125 -2.59 8.89 15.01
C PHE A 125 -3.48 8.68 16.23
N PRO A 126 -3.29 9.49 17.27
CA PRO A 126 -4.12 9.39 18.49
C PRO A 126 -5.60 9.60 18.15
N ARG A 127 -6.44 8.85 18.88
CA ARG A 127 -7.88 8.92 18.67
C ARG A 127 -8.40 10.35 18.82
N SER A 128 -7.86 11.09 19.77
CA SER A 128 -8.32 12.46 20.00
C SER A 128 -8.11 13.35 18.76
N ARG A 129 -7.03 13.15 18.07
CA ARG A 129 -6.75 13.95 16.87
C ARG A 129 -7.70 13.59 15.74
N LEU A 130 -8.01 12.30 15.61
CA LEU A 130 -8.97 11.86 14.61
C LEU A 130 -10.35 12.41 14.90
N GLN A 131 -10.74 12.44 16.18
CA GLN A 131 -12.03 12.97 16.57
C GLN A 131 -12.11 14.47 16.27
N MET A 132 -11.04 15.20 16.51
CA MET A 132 -11.03 16.63 16.22
C MET A 132 -11.17 16.87 14.73
N ALA A 133 -10.49 16.09 13.92
CA ALA A 133 -10.60 16.23 12.47
C ALA A 133 -12.01 15.93 12.01
N THR A 134 -12.63 14.92 12.59
CA THR A 134 -14.01 14.57 12.25
C THR A 134 -14.97 15.67 12.63
N SER A 135 -14.77 16.25 13.82
CA SER A 135 -15.64 17.32 14.30
C SER A 135 -15.54 18.56 13.43
N ALA A 136 -14.37 18.80 12.86
CA ALA A 136 -14.18 19.98 12.03
C ALA A 136 -14.96 19.89 10.71
N GLU A 137 -15.42 18.71 10.35
CA GLU A 137 -16.14 18.54 9.09
C GLU A 137 -17.41 17.74 9.30
N PRO A 138 -18.32 18.27 10.12
CA PRO A 138 -19.54 17.52 10.43
C PRO A 138 -20.47 17.37 9.24
N HIS A 139 -20.25 18.13 8.21
CA HIS A 139 -21.12 18.10 7.04
C HIS A 139 -20.74 17.05 6.02
N VAL A 140 -19.64 16.36 6.25
CA VAL A 140 -19.21 15.32 5.32
C VAL A 140 -20.27 14.23 5.26
N SER A 141 -20.76 13.97 4.07
CA SER A 141 -21.81 12.97 3.91
C SER A 141 -21.23 11.57 3.93
N GLU A 142 -22.07 10.62 4.32
CA GLU A 142 -21.63 9.23 4.40
C GLU A 142 -21.22 8.68 3.04
N GLY A 143 -21.85 9.18 1.98
CA GLY A 143 -21.51 8.69 0.64
C GLY A 143 -20.07 8.94 0.27
N GLU A 144 -19.45 9.90 0.91
CA GLU A 144 -18.07 10.23 0.59
C GLU A 144 -17.07 9.26 1.19
N TYR A 145 -17.51 8.37 2.04
CA TYR A 145 -16.62 7.40 2.66
C TYR A 145 -16.48 6.13 1.86
N GLU A 146 -17.19 6.04 0.78
CA GLU A 146 -17.14 4.85 -0.04
C GLU A 146 -16.13 4.97 -1.12
#